data_bef0333a23e308329949cf5174952194
#
_entry.id   bef0333a23e308329949cf5174952194
#
_cell.length_a   1.000
_cell.length_b   1.000
_cell.length_c   1.000
_cell.angle_alpha   90.00
_cell.angle_beta   90.00
_cell.angle_gamma   90.00
#
_symmetry.space_group_name_H-M   'P 1'
#
loop_
_entity.id
_entity.type
_entity.pdbx_description
1 polymer ?
#
loop_
_entity_poly.entity_id
_entity_poly.type
_entity_poly.pdbx_seq_one_letter_code
_entity_poly.pdbx_strand_id
1 'polypeptide(L)'
;MDDATAIELQSLTKRFDEVVAVDNFNVKIQKGEFFSLLGPSGCGKTTTLRVVAGLEGPSDGTVLLENLDVTGVPAYKRNVNTVFQDYALFPHMDVKKNIFFPLKMRKISANEAEPKIERVLRLVNMEGFEKRLPQQLSGGQRQRIALARSLVNEPAALLLDEPLGALDFKLRVAMQKVLKDIQRNVGITFVYVTHDQTEAMTMSDRIAVMKDGRVHQIASPDEIYNDPETAFVASFIGDMNFLSGTIESAGEKNAKAVVSGNTINTRKLKQGIRTGEETLLCIRVERVEVNPPDGKLDNIIACTLKRIVFRGTDYEATCQFDDSEIRAVVSATAWDHRLKEGDAIHIGFKTKDVIVFPKSEEKDVIKYSVEAV
;
A
#
# COMPACT_ATOMS: atom_id res chain seq x y z
N MET A 1 -16.14 20.19 -9.70
CA MET A 1 -16.00 20.37 -8.24
C MET A 1 -14.59 20.86 -8.03
N ASP A 2 -14.40 22.01 -7.36
CA ASP A 2 -13.04 22.48 -7.06
C ASP A 2 -12.35 21.39 -6.23
N ASP A 3 -11.28 20.79 -6.75
CA ASP A 3 -10.44 19.82 -6.08
C ASP A 3 -9.65 20.52 -4.97
N ALA A 4 -10.33 20.76 -3.85
CA ALA A 4 -9.73 21.47 -2.73
C ALA A 4 -8.66 20.57 -2.07
N THR A 5 -7.41 20.99 -2.15
CA THR A 5 -6.26 20.30 -1.55
C THR A 5 -6.33 20.38 -0.01
N ALA A 6 -6.22 19.24 0.67
CA ALA A 6 -6.13 19.18 2.12
C ALA A 6 -4.67 19.30 2.60
N ILE A 7 -3.76 18.56 1.95
CA ILE A 7 -2.33 18.55 2.27
C ILE A 7 -1.54 18.65 0.97
N GLU A 8 -0.54 19.53 0.95
CA GLU A 8 0.42 19.60 -0.15
C GLU A 8 1.84 19.55 0.42
N LEU A 9 2.65 18.66 -0.12
CA LEU A 9 4.09 18.58 0.14
C LEU A 9 4.82 19.06 -1.11
N GLN A 10 5.70 20.03 -0.94
CA GLN A 10 6.49 20.61 -2.03
C GLN A 10 7.96 20.38 -1.74
N SER A 11 8.60 19.52 -2.52
CA SER A 11 10.02 19.16 -2.44
C SER A 11 10.46 18.78 -1.02
N LEU A 12 9.56 18.10 -0.28
CA LEU A 12 9.80 17.78 1.12
C LEU A 12 11.04 16.88 1.27
N THR A 13 12.00 17.34 2.04
CA THR A 13 13.21 16.58 2.36
C THR A 13 13.44 16.58 3.87
N LYS A 14 13.76 15.40 4.42
CA LYS A 14 14.17 15.25 5.82
C LYS A 14 15.45 14.46 5.93
N ARG A 15 16.42 15.04 6.59
CA ARG A 15 17.71 14.41 6.91
C ARG A 15 17.86 14.29 8.41
N PHE A 16 18.47 13.20 8.83
CA PHE A 16 18.96 12.98 10.18
C PHE A 16 20.45 12.68 10.03
N ASP A 17 21.29 13.63 10.43
CA ASP A 17 22.73 13.58 10.19
C ASP A 17 23.04 13.25 8.72
N GLU A 18 23.70 12.13 8.44
CA GLU A 18 24.06 11.68 7.09
C GLU A 18 22.92 10.91 6.38
N VAL A 19 21.84 10.56 7.10
CA VAL A 19 20.75 9.74 6.54
C VAL A 19 19.64 10.61 5.95
N VAL A 20 19.35 10.43 4.66
CA VAL A 20 18.19 11.06 4.01
C VAL A 20 16.97 10.18 4.21
N ALA A 21 16.15 10.51 5.20
CA ALA A 21 14.94 9.73 5.52
C ALA A 21 13.77 10.00 4.56
N VAL A 22 13.69 11.20 3.99
CA VAL A 22 12.74 11.59 2.93
C VAL A 22 13.48 12.48 1.95
N ASP A 23 13.40 12.18 0.66
CA ASP A 23 14.10 12.85 -0.41
C ASP A 23 13.14 13.40 -1.46
N ASN A 24 13.01 14.73 -1.52
CA ASN A 24 12.25 15.48 -2.53
C ASN A 24 10.82 14.96 -2.77
N PHE A 25 10.06 14.72 -1.70
CA PHE A 25 8.70 14.21 -1.81
C PHE A 25 7.72 15.33 -2.22
N ASN A 26 7.03 15.12 -3.33
CA ASN A 26 6.02 16.03 -3.86
C ASN A 26 4.68 15.30 -3.97
N VAL A 27 3.61 15.86 -3.36
CA VAL A 27 2.26 15.30 -3.46
C VAL A 27 1.20 16.35 -3.11
N LYS A 28 0.04 16.26 -3.78
CA LYS A 28 -1.21 16.92 -3.39
C LYS A 28 -2.21 15.86 -2.99
N ILE A 29 -2.70 15.92 -1.75
CA ILE A 29 -3.74 15.03 -1.21
C ILE A 29 -5.03 15.85 -1.15
N GLN A 30 -6.07 15.32 -1.76
CA GLN A 30 -7.35 16.02 -1.90
C GLN A 30 -8.19 15.94 -0.62
N LYS A 31 -9.12 16.89 -0.43
CA LYS A 31 -10.07 16.81 0.69
C LYS A 31 -10.94 15.56 0.57
N GLY A 32 -11.06 14.83 1.67
CA GLY A 32 -11.84 13.60 1.73
C GLY A 32 -11.14 12.39 1.09
N GLU A 33 -9.89 12.51 0.66
CA GLU A 33 -9.10 11.42 0.10
C GLU A 33 -8.59 10.47 1.22
N PHE A 34 -8.60 9.17 0.96
CA PHE A 34 -7.87 8.17 1.72
C PHE A 34 -6.53 7.90 1.04
N PHE A 35 -5.48 8.55 1.50
CA PHE A 35 -4.14 8.48 0.92
C PHE A 35 -3.23 7.60 1.77
N SER A 36 -2.59 6.60 1.17
CA SER A 36 -1.66 5.73 1.90
C SER A 36 -0.20 5.93 1.53
N LEU A 37 0.67 5.86 2.54
CA LEU A 37 2.11 5.72 2.39
C LEU A 37 2.45 4.24 2.62
N LEU A 38 2.93 3.55 1.61
CA LEU A 38 3.23 2.12 1.61
C LEU A 38 4.70 1.89 1.25
N GLY A 39 5.36 0.93 1.90
CA GLY A 39 6.75 0.58 1.60
C GLY A 39 7.41 -0.23 2.72
N PRO A 40 8.65 -0.71 2.50
CA PRO A 40 9.41 -1.46 3.50
C PRO A 40 9.63 -0.65 4.79
N SER A 41 10.03 -1.34 5.87
CA SER A 41 10.43 -0.68 7.11
C SER A 41 11.62 0.26 6.85
N GLY A 42 11.62 1.44 7.48
CA GLY A 42 12.71 2.42 7.35
C GLY A 42 12.70 3.26 6.07
N CYS A 43 11.73 3.12 5.16
CA CYS A 43 11.70 3.89 3.90
C CYS A 43 11.18 5.34 4.02
N GLY A 44 10.92 5.85 5.24
CA GLY A 44 10.56 7.26 5.46
C GLY A 44 9.08 7.56 5.70
N LYS A 45 8.15 6.57 5.70
CA LYS A 45 6.70 6.75 5.87
C LYS A 45 6.33 7.50 7.16
N THR A 46 6.70 6.94 8.31
CA THR A 46 6.46 7.54 9.63
C THR A 46 7.14 8.90 9.75
N THR A 47 8.35 9.07 9.19
CA THR A 47 9.04 10.36 9.16
C THR A 47 8.23 11.41 8.38
N THR A 48 7.71 11.05 7.19
CA THR A 48 6.83 11.93 6.41
C THR A 48 5.58 12.32 7.22
N LEU A 49 4.92 11.33 7.83
CA LEU A 49 3.74 11.58 8.65
C LEU A 49 4.05 12.52 9.84
N ARG A 50 5.20 12.33 10.52
CA ARG A 50 5.63 13.17 11.64
C ARG A 50 5.93 14.61 11.20
N VAL A 51 6.48 14.80 9.99
CA VAL A 51 6.71 16.13 9.42
C VAL A 51 5.37 16.81 9.11
N VAL A 52 4.40 16.11 8.52
CA VAL A 52 3.04 16.64 8.29
C VAL A 52 2.36 16.99 9.61
N ALA A 53 2.52 16.16 10.64
CA ALA A 53 1.98 16.42 11.98
C ALA A 53 2.62 17.60 12.71
N GLY A 54 3.81 18.06 12.27
CA GLY A 54 4.59 19.09 12.96
C GLY A 54 5.31 18.59 14.20
N LEU A 55 5.50 17.26 14.31
CA LEU A 55 6.29 16.60 15.33
C LEU A 55 7.79 16.59 14.98
N GLU A 56 8.09 16.74 13.69
CA GLU A 56 9.42 16.90 13.13
C GLU A 56 9.43 18.10 12.16
N GLY A 57 10.50 18.88 12.15
CA GLY A 57 10.70 19.89 11.12
C GLY A 57 11.31 19.28 9.86
N PRO A 58 10.91 19.69 8.65
CA PRO A 58 11.63 19.31 7.45
C PRO A 58 13.03 19.92 7.43
N SER A 59 13.95 19.30 6.68
CA SER A 59 15.28 19.88 6.40
C SER A 59 15.22 20.83 5.22
N ASP A 60 14.29 20.56 4.27
CA ASP A 60 14.02 21.41 3.11
C ASP A 60 12.59 21.15 2.61
N GLY A 61 12.05 22.07 1.79
CA GLY A 61 10.71 21.98 1.25
C GLY A 61 9.63 22.57 2.17
N THR A 62 8.38 22.46 1.72
CA THR A 62 7.23 23.13 2.34
C THR A 62 6.10 22.15 2.59
N VAL A 63 5.39 22.34 3.71
CA VAL A 63 4.15 21.63 4.06
C VAL A 63 3.01 22.63 4.10
N LEU A 64 2.00 22.42 3.24
CA LEU A 64 0.78 23.22 3.28
C LEU A 64 -0.39 22.37 3.78
N LEU A 65 -1.20 22.95 4.66
CA LEU A 65 -2.51 22.40 5.08
C LEU A 65 -3.59 23.38 4.66
N GLU A 66 -4.55 22.92 3.85
CA GLU A 66 -5.63 23.76 3.30
C GLU A 66 -5.09 25.06 2.65
N ASN A 67 -3.99 24.91 1.87
CA ASN A 67 -3.24 26.00 1.21
C ASN A 67 -2.52 26.98 2.15
N LEU A 68 -2.48 26.73 3.46
CA LEU A 68 -1.73 27.52 4.42
C LEU A 68 -0.37 26.86 4.70
N ASP A 69 0.72 27.63 4.59
CA ASP A 69 2.05 27.14 4.96
C ASP A 69 2.13 26.92 6.47
N VAL A 70 2.36 25.65 6.84
CA VAL A 70 2.51 25.22 8.24
C VAL A 70 3.90 24.69 8.55
N THR A 71 4.88 24.89 7.67
CA THR A 71 6.22 24.33 7.78
C THR A 71 6.86 24.62 9.13
N GLY A 72 6.83 25.88 9.59
CA GLY A 72 7.32 26.31 10.90
C GLY A 72 6.29 26.26 12.04
N VAL A 73 5.07 25.77 11.80
CA VAL A 73 4.00 25.77 12.81
C VAL A 73 4.11 24.52 13.68
N PRO A 74 4.14 24.63 15.02
CA PRO A 74 4.24 23.49 15.93
C PRO A 74 2.96 22.63 15.88
N ALA A 75 3.10 21.32 16.17
CA ALA A 75 2.05 20.31 16.05
C ALA A 75 0.71 20.72 16.69
N TYR A 76 0.73 21.28 17.91
CA TYR A 76 -0.49 21.64 18.65
C TYR A 76 -1.29 22.79 18.02
N LYS A 77 -0.71 23.51 17.04
CA LYS A 77 -1.38 24.58 16.29
C LYS A 77 -1.84 24.14 14.90
N ARG A 78 -1.42 22.96 14.42
CA ARG A 78 -1.83 22.44 13.12
C ARG A 78 -3.24 21.84 13.21
N ASN A 79 -4.04 22.02 12.15
CA ASN A 79 -5.38 21.46 12.07
C ASN A 79 -5.37 19.99 11.59
N VAL A 80 -4.50 19.17 12.18
CA VAL A 80 -4.41 17.73 11.94
C VAL A 80 -4.35 17.00 13.27
N ASN A 81 -4.81 15.76 13.33
CA ASN A 81 -4.68 14.90 14.49
C ASN A 81 -4.00 13.59 14.10
N THR A 82 -3.22 13.02 15.03
CA THR A 82 -2.49 11.77 14.82
C THR A 82 -3.05 10.67 15.71
N VAL A 83 -3.25 9.47 15.12
CA VAL A 83 -3.47 8.21 15.84
C VAL A 83 -2.18 7.41 15.75
N PHE A 84 -1.55 7.17 16.90
CA PHE A 84 -0.31 6.41 17.01
C PHE A 84 -0.59 4.90 17.08
N GLN A 85 0.41 4.10 16.80
CA GLN A 85 0.36 2.64 16.80
C GLN A 85 -0.07 2.04 18.16
N ASP A 86 0.32 2.67 19.28
CA ASP A 86 -0.04 2.28 20.64
C ASP A 86 -1.36 2.88 21.14
N TYR A 87 -2.08 3.60 20.24
CA TYR A 87 -3.32 4.35 20.50
C TYR A 87 -3.19 5.50 21.50
N ALA A 88 -2.15 5.55 22.32
CA ALA A 88 -1.82 6.57 23.32
C ALA A 88 -3.03 7.06 24.16
N LEU A 89 -3.93 6.15 24.57
CA LEU A 89 -5.04 6.49 25.46
C LEU A 89 -4.52 6.76 26.87
N PHE A 90 -5.08 7.77 27.55
CA PHE A 90 -4.76 8.07 28.93
C PHE A 90 -5.32 6.96 29.84
N PRO A 91 -4.48 6.12 30.48
CA PRO A 91 -4.95 4.92 31.18
C PRO A 91 -5.76 5.22 32.45
N HIS A 92 -5.58 6.40 33.05
CA HIS A 92 -6.27 6.88 34.24
C HIS A 92 -7.56 7.63 33.96
N MET A 93 -7.90 7.83 32.68
CA MET A 93 -9.13 8.50 32.24
C MET A 93 -10.09 7.47 31.64
N ASP A 94 -11.38 7.61 31.93
CA ASP A 94 -12.43 6.88 31.26
C ASP A 94 -12.55 7.28 29.77
N VAL A 95 -13.33 6.55 29.00
CA VAL A 95 -13.58 6.78 27.57
C VAL A 95 -14.03 8.22 27.32
N LYS A 96 -15.03 8.69 28.07
CA LYS A 96 -15.58 10.03 27.91
C LYS A 96 -14.53 11.11 28.16
N LYS A 97 -13.72 10.96 29.21
CA LYS A 97 -12.63 11.91 29.52
C LYS A 97 -11.51 11.86 28.49
N ASN A 98 -11.17 10.69 27.96
CA ASN A 98 -10.21 10.56 26.85
C ASN A 98 -10.67 11.37 25.63
N ILE A 99 -11.94 11.25 25.24
CA ILE A 99 -12.51 11.99 24.08
C ILE A 99 -12.66 13.47 24.40
N PHE A 100 -13.03 13.83 25.63
CA PHE A 100 -13.18 15.23 26.05
C PHE A 100 -11.85 15.98 26.11
N PHE A 101 -10.73 15.29 26.37
CA PHE A 101 -9.42 15.92 26.62
C PHE A 101 -9.01 16.93 25.53
N PRO A 102 -9.01 16.61 24.21
CA PRO A 102 -8.64 17.58 23.19
C PRO A 102 -9.59 18.80 23.12
N LEU A 103 -10.88 18.62 23.40
CA LEU A 103 -11.84 19.75 23.47
C LEU A 103 -11.55 20.67 24.67
N LYS A 104 -11.19 20.08 25.82
CA LYS A 104 -10.78 20.83 27.01
C LYS A 104 -9.52 21.67 26.72
N MET A 105 -8.54 21.15 25.97
CA MET A 105 -7.36 21.92 25.60
C MET A 105 -7.71 23.13 24.71
N ARG A 106 -8.76 23.03 23.91
CA ARG A 106 -9.34 24.14 23.13
C ARG A 106 -10.27 25.03 23.93
N LYS A 107 -10.37 24.85 25.25
CA LYS A 107 -11.23 25.62 26.19
C LYS A 107 -12.74 25.51 25.87
N ILE A 108 -13.18 24.42 25.22
CA ILE A 108 -14.59 24.12 24.97
C ILE A 108 -15.21 23.66 26.30
N SER A 109 -16.35 24.21 26.65
CA SER A 109 -17.07 23.85 27.88
C SER A 109 -17.62 22.43 27.83
N ALA A 110 -17.85 21.81 28.99
CA ALA A 110 -18.39 20.45 29.08
C ALA A 110 -19.77 20.33 28.39
N ASN A 111 -20.61 21.34 28.52
CA ASN A 111 -21.95 21.36 27.92
C ASN A 111 -21.88 21.41 26.36
N GLU A 112 -20.95 22.19 25.82
CA GLU A 112 -20.72 22.24 24.35
C GLU A 112 -20.03 21.01 23.82
N ALA A 113 -19.23 20.34 24.65
CA ALA A 113 -18.52 19.12 24.29
C ALA A 113 -19.42 17.88 24.24
N GLU A 114 -20.46 17.82 25.06
CA GLU A 114 -21.33 16.63 25.20
C GLU A 114 -21.89 16.14 23.86
N PRO A 115 -22.56 16.96 23.04
CA PRO A 115 -23.12 16.52 21.77
C PRO A 115 -22.02 16.08 20.76
N LYS A 116 -20.82 16.67 20.84
CA LYS A 116 -19.69 16.25 20.01
C LYS A 116 -19.16 14.88 20.42
N ILE A 117 -19.08 14.60 21.73
CA ILE A 117 -18.65 13.31 22.27
C ILE A 117 -19.65 12.22 21.90
N GLU A 118 -20.95 12.46 22.08
CA GLU A 118 -21.99 11.51 21.68
C GLU A 118 -21.95 11.20 20.18
N ARG A 119 -21.76 12.23 19.34
CA ARG A 119 -21.65 12.07 17.89
C ARG A 119 -20.48 11.15 17.51
N VAL A 120 -19.28 11.37 18.06
CA VAL A 120 -18.12 10.55 17.70
C VAL A 120 -18.21 9.15 18.29
N LEU A 121 -18.83 8.95 19.47
CA LEU A 121 -19.09 7.62 20.02
C LEU A 121 -20.03 6.81 19.13
N ARG A 122 -21.12 7.40 18.63
CA ARG A 122 -21.98 6.78 17.62
C ARG A 122 -21.23 6.41 16.35
N LEU A 123 -20.40 7.35 15.85
CA LEU A 123 -19.63 7.15 14.61
C LEU A 123 -18.71 5.93 14.68
N VAL A 124 -18.12 5.68 15.84
CA VAL A 124 -17.21 4.54 16.05
C VAL A 124 -17.93 3.31 16.67
N ASN A 125 -19.25 3.32 16.83
CA ASN A 125 -20.07 2.28 17.46
C ASN A 125 -19.57 1.91 18.89
N MET A 126 -19.39 2.95 19.74
CA MET A 126 -18.91 2.80 21.13
C MET A 126 -19.81 3.48 22.16
N GLU A 127 -21.10 3.64 21.84
CA GLU A 127 -22.12 4.09 22.79
C GLU A 127 -22.25 3.10 23.95
N GLY A 128 -22.44 3.61 25.16
CA GLY A 128 -22.53 2.80 26.39
C GLY A 128 -21.18 2.42 27.01
N PHE A 129 -20.05 2.86 26.41
CA PHE A 129 -18.70 2.59 26.92
C PHE A 129 -18.09 3.79 27.66
N GLU A 130 -18.81 4.88 27.84
CA GLU A 130 -18.34 6.21 28.30
C GLU A 130 -17.57 6.15 29.63
N LYS A 131 -18.01 5.28 30.54
CA LYS A 131 -17.44 5.15 31.91
C LYS A 131 -16.33 4.10 32.02
N ARG A 132 -16.03 3.35 30.95
CA ARG A 132 -14.98 2.31 30.99
C ARG A 132 -13.59 2.94 30.92
N LEU A 133 -12.64 2.30 31.61
CA LEU A 133 -11.22 2.62 31.50
C LEU A 133 -10.60 1.88 30.28
N PRO A 134 -9.51 2.39 29.69
CA PRO A 134 -8.83 1.74 28.55
C PRO A 134 -8.46 0.26 28.78
N GLN A 135 -8.07 -0.09 30.01
CA GLN A 135 -7.76 -1.49 30.40
C GLN A 135 -8.96 -2.44 30.37
N GLN A 136 -10.18 -1.91 30.37
CA GLN A 136 -11.43 -2.69 30.29
C GLN A 136 -11.91 -2.87 28.86
N LEU A 137 -11.13 -2.41 27.86
CA LEU A 137 -11.45 -2.44 26.44
C LEU A 137 -10.58 -3.45 25.71
N SER A 138 -11.15 -4.13 24.70
CA SER A 138 -10.37 -4.91 23.74
C SER A 138 -9.45 -4.03 22.89
N GLY A 139 -8.48 -4.61 22.15
CA GLY A 139 -7.59 -3.89 21.24
C GLY A 139 -8.36 -3.03 20.22
N GLY A 140 -9.33 -3.63 19.52
CA GLY A 140 -10.16 -2.90 18.56
C GLY A 140 -11.05 -1.83 19.19
N GLN A 141 -11.53 -2.03 20.44
CA GLN A 141 -12.28 -1.01 21.16
C GLN A 141 -11.37 0.16 21.55
N ARG A 142 -10.15 -0.08 22.02
CA ARG A 142 -9.17 0.98 22.29
C ARG A 142 -8.87 1.80 21.05
N GLN A 143 -8.68 1.15 19.91
CA GLN A 143 -8.46 1.82 18.63
C GLN A 143 -9.63 2.72 18.24
N ARG A 144 -10.88 2.24 18.34
CA ARG A 144 -12.08 3.04 18.06
C ARG A 144 -12.17 4.26 18.96
N ILE A 145 -11.83 4.16 20.24
CA ILE A 145 -11.79 5.31 21.14
C ILE A 145 -10.66 6.29 20.79
N ALA A 146 -9.49 5.80 20.37
CA ALA A 146 -8.41 6.67 19.87
C ALA A 146 -8.84 7.44 18.61
N LEU A 147 -9.55 6.78 17.69
CA LEU A 147 -10.17 7.43 16.53
C LEU A 147 -11.20 8.48 16.95
N ALA A 148 -12.13 8.14 17.84
CA ALA A 148 -13.13 9.08 18.35
C ALA A 148 -12.48 10.32 18.98
N ARG A 149 -11.42 10.14 19.80
CA ARG A 149 -10.64 11.22 20.40
C ARG A 149 -9.99 12.11 19.33
N SER A 150 -9.51 11.53 18.26
CA SER A 150 -8.86 12.27 17.18
C SER A 150 -9.86 13.00 16.27
N LEU A 151 -11.07 12.45 16.10
CA LEU A 151 -12.13 13.01 15.27
C LEU A 151 -12.95 14.10 15.95
N VAL A 152 -13.01 14.12 17.30
CA VAL A 152 -13.89 15.05 18.04
C VAL A 152 -13.57 16.52 17.81
N ASN A 153 -12.33 16.83 17.40
CA ASN A 153 -11.87 18.17 17.05
C ASN A 153 -12.19 18.58 15.60
N GLU A 154 -12.77 17.69 14.79
CA GLU A 154 -13.07 17.92 13.37
C GLU A 154 -11.84 18.44 12.60
N PRO A 155 -10.69 17.70 12.60
CA PRO A 155 -9.48 18.16 11.95
C PRO A 155 -9.63 18.13 10.41
N ALA A 156 -8.80 18.90 9.69
CA ALA A 156 -8.74 18.87 8.22
C ALA A 156 -8.25 17.52 7.68
N ALA A 157 -7.34 16.87 8.42
CA ALA A 157 -6.87 15.55 8.10
C ALA A 157 -6.56 14.71 9.35
N LEU A 158 -6.76 13.40 9.25
CA LEU A 158 -6.38 12.41 10.25
C LEU A 158 -5.16 11.63 9.76
N LEU A 159 -4.11 11.65 10.57
CA LEU A 159 -2.84 10.98 10.32
C LEU A 159 -2.80 9.67 11.12
N LEU A 160 -2.59 8.55 10.46
CA LEU A 160 -2.70 7.22 11.04
C LEU A 160 -1.36 6.49 10.84
N ASP A 161 -0.62 6.23 11.93
CA ASP A 161 0.68 5.57 11.90
C ASP A 161 0.53 4.11 12.31
N GLU A 162 0.48 3.21 11.32
CA GLU A 162 0.30 1.75 11.46
C GLU A 162 -0.81 1.35 12.46
N PRO A 163 -2.01 1.92 12.37
CA PRO A 163 -3.02 1.78 13.43
C PRO A 163 -3.56 0.37 13.59
N LEU A 164 -3.39 -0.51 12.59
CA LEU A 164 -3.89 -1.90 12.61
C LEU A 164 -2.80 -2.93 12.94
N GLY A 165 -1.53 -2.51 13.08
CA GLY A 165 -0.39 -3.42 13.23
C GLY A 165 -0.44 -4.35 14.45
N ALA A 166 -1.09 -3.91 15.55
CA ALA A 166 -1.19 -4.68 16.80
C ALA A 166 -2.43 -5.61 16.86
N LEU A 167 -3.24 -5.70 15.79
CA LEU A 167 -4.47 -6.49 15.74
C LEU A 167 -4.27 -7.85 15.08
N ASP A 168 -5.00 -8.87 15.57
CA ASP A 168 -5.13 -10.14 14.87
C ASP A 168 -5.81 -9.99 13.51
N PHE A 169 -5.67 -10.98 12.63
CA PHE A 169 -6.14 -10.92 11.25
C PHE A 169 -7.65 -10.63 11.13
N LYS A 170 -8.51 -11.32 11.91
CA LYS A 170 -9.97 -11.14 11.82
C LYS A 170 -10.39 -9.75 12.27
N LEU A 171 -9.80 -9.26 13.36
CA LEU A 171 -10.07 -7.94 13.89
C LEU A 171 -9.53 -6.86 12.96
N ARG A 172 -8.37 -7.08 12.34
CA ARG A 172 -7.78 -6.17 11.35
C ARG A 172 -8.71 -5.96 10.16
N VAL A 173 -9.21 -7.04 9.54
CA VAL A 173 -10.17 -6.97 8.43
C VAL A 173 -11.46 -6.23 8.83
N ALA A 174 -12.00 -6.50 10.02
CA ALA A 174 -13.17 -5.78 10.51
C ALA A 174 -12.90 -4.28 10.72
N MET A 175 -11.71 -3.91 11.20
CA MET A 175 -11.33 -2.53 11.44
C MET A 175 -11.02 -1.75 10.16
N GLN A 176 -10.50 -2.39 9.11
CA GLN A 176 -10.35 -1.79 7.77
C GLN A 176 -11.70 -1.25 7.27
N LYS A 177 -12.75 -2.08 7.37
CA LYS A 177 -14.11 -1.66 7.00
C LYS A 177 -14.59 -0.47 7.82
N VAL A 178 -14.40 -0.53 9.15
CA VAL A 178 -14.80 0.57 10.06
C VAL A 178 -14.08 1.88 9.70
N LEU A 179 -12.77 1.83 9.42
CA LEU A 179 -11.99 3.01 9.02
C LEU A 179 -12.50 3.63 7.72
N LYS A 180 -12.76 2.79 6.70
CA LYS A 180 -13.29 3.28 5.41
C LYS A 180 -14.70 3.84 5.53
N ASP A 181 -15.56 3.20 6.34
CA ASP A 181 -16.91 3.68 6.60
C ASP A 181 -16.89 5.04 7.35
N ILE A 182 -16.03 5.18 8.36
CA ILE A 182 -15.84 6.47 9.07
C ILE A 182 -15.37 7.54 8.11
N GLN A 183 -14.34 7.28 7.31
CA GLN A 183 -13.79 8.24 6.36
C GLN A 183 -14.85 8.72 5.37
N ARG A 184 -15.64 7.81 4.80
CA ARG A 184 -16.73 8.13 3.87
C ARG A 184 -17.85 8.93 4.53
N ASN A 185 -18.28 8.53 5.73
CA ASN A 185 -19.40 9.18 6.45
C ASN A 185 -19.05 10.59 6.95
N VAL A 186 -17.78 10.83 7.31
CA VAL A 186 -17.33 12.13 7.80
C VAL A 186 -16.81 13.02 6.67
N GLY A 187 -16.36 12.43 5.54
CA GLY A 187 -15.73 13.14 4.44
C GLY A 187 -14.37 13.76 4.79
N ILE A 188 -13.68 13.23 5.82
CA ILE A 188 -12.39 13.73 6.27
C ILE A 188 -11.25 13.08 5.47
N THR A 189 -10.15 13.82 5.28
CA THR A 189 -8.94 13.30 4.65
C THR A 189 -8.19 12.37 5.59
N PHE A 190 -7.77 11.19 5.11
CA PHE A 190 -6.92 10.27 5.85
C PHE A 190 -5.55 10.18 5.18
N VAL A 191 -4.49 10.28 5.98
CA VAL A 191 -3.12 9.89 5.60
C VAL A 191 -2.75 8.67 6.43
N TYR A 192 -2.58 7.54 5.76
CA TYR A 192 -2.45 6.23 6.36
C TYR A 192 -1.07 5.63 6.08
N VAL A 193 -0.32 5.34 7.11
CA VAL A 193 0.97 4.64 7.02
C VAL A 193 0.74 3.16 7.28
N THR A 194 1.23 2.32 6.38
CA THR A 194 1.23 0.86 6.56
C THR A 194 2.42 0.21 5.83
N HIS A 195 2.76 -0.99 6.23
CA HIS A 195 3.62 -1.91 5.48
C HIS A 195 2.80 -3.09 4.89
N ASP A 196 1.50 -3.18 5.21
CA ASP A 196 0.60 -4.20 4.69
C ASP A 196 -0.02 -3.75 3.36
N GLN A 197 0.30 -4.49 2.28
CA GLN A 197 -0.18 -4.22 0.94
C GLN A 197 -1.69 -4.35 0.85
N THR A 198 -2.28 -5.34 1.53
CA THR A 198 -3.73 -5.59 1.51
C THR A 198 -4.49 -4.41 2.10
N GLU A 199 -3.99 -3.82 3.18
CA GLU A 199 -4.57 -2.61 3.78
C GLU A 199 -4.57 -1.44 2.79
N ALA A 200 -3.40 -1.14 2.20
CA ALA A 200 -3.28 -0.06 1.24
C ALA A 200 -4.18 -0.28 0.02
N MET A 201 -4.16 -1.47 -0.57
CA MET A 201 -4.94 -1.81 -1.76
C MET A 201 -6.46 -1.76 -1.55
N THR A 202 -6.95 -2.12 -0.34
CA THR A 202 -8.40 -2.20 -0.08
C THR A 202 -9.02 -0.89 0.40
N MET A 203 -8.24 -0.03 1.04
CA MET A 203 -8.79 1.17 1.67
C MET A 203 -8.49 2.47 0.92
N SER A 204 -7.39 2.53 0.15
CA SER A 204 -6.90 3.79 -0.40
C SER A 204 -7.60 4.21 -1.68
N ASP A 205 -7.70 5.50 -1.88
CA ASP A 205 -8.05 6.09 -3.16
C ASP A 205 -6.77 6.27 -4.01
N ARG A 206 -5.64 6.65 -3.37
CA ARG A 206 -4.30 6.64 -3.94
C ARG A 206 -3.26 6.15 -2.93
N ILE A 207 -2.19 5.56 -3.45
CA ILE A 207 -1.07 5.02 -2.68
C ILE A 207 0.24 5.64 -3.19
N ALA A 208 1.08 6.12 -2.28
CA ALA A 208 2.48 6.41 -2.56
C ALA A 208 3.33 5.22 -2.13
N VAL A 209 3.98 4.56 -3.09
CA VAL A 209 4.91 3.47 -2.84
C VAL A 209 6.30 4.06 -2.62
N MET A 210 6.88 3.82 -1.44
CA MET A 210 8.15 4.41 -1.00
C MET A 210 9.23 3.34 -0.80
N LYS A 211 10.47 3.69 -1.17
CA LYS A 211 11.69 2.92 -0.88
C LYS A 211 12.86 3.89 -0.68
N ASP A 212 13.70 3.64 0.31
CA ASP A 212 14.94 4.39 0.57
C ASP A 212 14.76 5.93 0.58
N GLY A 213 13.69 6.39 1.25
CA GLY A 213 13.35 7.80 1.35
C GLY A 213 12.69 8.41 0.12
N ARG A 214 12.52 7.67 -0.96
CA ARG A 214 11.95 8.17 -2.24
C ARG A 214 10.62 7.56 -2.55
N VAL A 215 9.80 8.32 -3.26
CA VAL A 215 8.55 7.85 -3.84
C VAL A 215 8.84 7.29 -5.22
N HIS A 216 8.45 6.04 -5.45
CA HIS A 216 8.59 5.33 -6.72
C HIS A 216 7.37 5.46 -7.62
N GLN A 217 6.17 5.54 -7.03
CA GLN A 217 4.92 5.71 -7.77
C GLN A 217 3.83 6.27 -6.84
N ILE A 218 2.99 7.16 -7.36
CA ILE A 218 1.74 7.60 -6.72
C ILE A 218 0.60 7.39 -7.68
N ALA A 219 -0.28 6.44 -7.40
CA ALA A 219 -1.40 6.12 -8.27
C ALA A 219 -2.55 5.45 -7.49
N SER A 220 -3.65 5.15 -8.18
CA SER A 220 -4.72 4.31 -7.64
C SER A 220 -4.22 2.88 -7.40
N PRO A 221 -4.86 2.10 -6.49
CA PRO A 221 -4.52 0.70 -6.28
C PRO A 221 -4.48 -0.13 -7.57
N ASP A 222 -5.47 0.06 -8.45
CA ASP A 222 -5.56 -0.65 -9.73
C ASP A 222 -4.36 -0.35 -10.65
N GLU A 223 -3.98 0.94 -10.77
CA GLU A 223 -2.83 1.34 -11.58
C GLU A 223 -1.51 0.81 -11.02
N ILE A 224 -1.29 0.88 -9.70
CA ILE A 224 -0.08 0.34 -9.05
C ILE A 224 0.06 -1.16 -9.32
N TYR A 225 -1.04 -1.91 -9.30
CA TYR A 225 -1.04 -3.34 -9.53
C TYR A 225 -0.84 -3.71 -11.00
N ASN A 226 -1.57 -3.06 -11.92
CA ASN A 226 -1.63 -3.43 -13.33
C ASN A 226 -0.60 -2.70 -14.19
N ASP A 227 -0.14 -1.52 -13.76
CA ASP A 227 0.86 -0.71 -14.49
C ASP A 227 1.93 -0.11 -13.56
N PRO A 228 2.70 -0.96 -12.86
CA PRO A 228 3.78 -0.50 -11.99
C PRO A 228 4.83 0.28 -12.79
N GLU A 229 5.29 1.42 -12.24
CA GLU A 229 6.28 2.27 -12.92
C GLU A 229 7.69 1.69 -12.91
N THR A 230 8.05 0.93 -11.85
CA THR A 230 9.38 0.33 -11.67
C THR A 230 9.29 -1.16 -11.34
N ALA A 231 10.37 -1.90 -11.57
CA ALA A 231 10.48 -3.30 -11.19
C ALA A 231 10.37 -3.49 -9.66
N PHE A 232 10.81 -2.48 -8.88
CA PHE A 232 10.60 -2.47 -7.44
C PHE A 232 9.10 -2.48 -7.10
N VAL A 233 8.30 -1.55 -7.65
CA VAL A 233 6.85 -1.50 -7.39
C VAL A 233 6.19 -2.80 -7.82
N ALA A 234 6.56 -3.33 -9.00
CA ALA A 234 6.05 -4.60 -9.51
C ALA A 234 6.32 -5.77 -8.55
N SER A 235 7.54 -5.85 -7.99
CA SER A 235 7.94 -6.92 -7.06
C SER A 235 7.42 -6.73 -5.64
N PHE A 236 7.23 -5.47 -5.23
CA PHE A 236 6.76 -5.14 -3.90
C PHE A 236 5.26 -5.37 -3.75
N ILE A 237 4.48 -5.13 -4.81
CA ILE A 237 3.01 -5.28 -4.79
C ILE A 237 2.60 -6.61 -5.40
N GLY A 238 2.22 -7.56 -4.56
CA GLY A 238 1.80 -8.91 -4.97
C GLY A 238 2.94 -9.76 -5.53
N ASP A 239 2.62 -10.97 -5.96
CA ASP A 239 3.58 -11.93 -6.48
C ASP A 239 3.82 -11.77 -7.98
N MET A 240 5.09 -11.82 -8.40
CA MET A 240 5.48 -11.61 -9.80
C MET A 240 6.59 -12.58 -10.23
N ASN A 241 6.50 -13.07 -11.47
CA ASN A 241 7.58 -13.76 -12.15
C ASN A 241 8.50 -12.75 -12.83
N PHE A 242 9.79 -12.97 -12.79
CA PHE A 242 10.82 -12.16 -13.46
C PHE A 242 11.66 -13.05 -14.36
N LEU A 243 11.68 -12.72 -15.66
CA LEU A 243 12.44 -13.45 -16.68
C LEU A 243 13.41 -12.48 -17.35
N SER A 244 14.67 -12.86 -17.44
CA SER A 244 15.65 -12.11 -18.22
C SER A 244 15.51 -12.43 -19.70
N GLY A 245 15.47 -11.40 -20.54
CA GLY A 245 15.35 -11.57 -21.99
C GLY A 245 15.93 -10.38 -22.75
N THR A 246 16.02 -10.52 -24.06
CA THR A 246 16.51 -9.48 -24.98
C THR A 246 15.39 -9.07 -25.91
N ILE A 247 15.21 -7.77 -26.12
CA ILE A 247 14.21 -7.24 -27.06
C ILE A 247 14.61 -7.56 -28.49
N GLU A 248 13.81 -8.36 -29.17
CA GLU A 248 13.99 -8.72 -30.59
C GLU A 248 13.43 -7.64 -31.52
N SER A 249 12.24 -7.13 -31.20
CA SER A 249 11.57 -6.07 -31.99
C SER A 249 10.63 -5.25 -31.13
N ALA A 250 10.49 -3.96 -31.49
CA ALA A 250 9.59 -3.02 -30.86
C ALA A 250 8.61 -2.46 -31.91
N GLY A 251 7.30 -2.69 -31.70
CA GLY A 251 6.23 -2.12 -32.51
C GLY A 251 5.49 -1.02 -31.76
N GLU A 252 4.51 -0.38 -32.44
CA GLU A 252 3.73 0.70 -31.85
C GLU A 252 2.85 0.26 -30.65
N LYS A 253 2.31 -0.96 -30.70
CA LYS A 253 1.38 -1.51 -29.71
C LYS A 253 2.00 -2.60 -28.84
N ASN A 254 2.83 -3.47 -29.43
CA ASN A 254 3.41 -4.63 -28.81
C ASN A 254 4.90 -4.72 -29.18
N ALA A 255 5.66 -5.44 -28.36
CA ALA A 255 7.04 -5.78 -28.67
C ALA A 255 7.23 -7.31 -28.56
N LYS A 256 8.40 -7.78 -29.00
CA LYS A 256 8.82 -9.16 -28.85
C LYS A 256 10.14 -9.20 -28.12
N ALA A 257 10.25 -10.13 -27.19
CA ALA A 257 11.48 -10.40 -26.47
C ALA A 257 11.83 -11.90 -26.62
N VAL A 258 13.10 -12.20 -26.60
CA VAL A 258 13.61 -13.59 -26.58
C VAL A 258 14.07 -13.92 -25.17
N VAL A 259 13.51 -14.98 -24.58
CA VAL A 259 13.87 -15.55 -23.30
C VAL A 259 14.24 -17.00 -23.51
N SER A 260 15.48 -17.36 -23.24
CA SER A 260 15.98 -18.74 -23.41
C SER A 260 15.58 -19.36 -24.78
N GLY A 261 15.77 -18.62 -25.89
CA GLY A 261 15.43 -19.05 -27.24
C GLY A 261 13.94 -19.03 -27.61
N ASN A 262 13.03 -18.71 -26.69
CA ASN A 262 11.60 -18.60 -26.97
C ASN A 262 11.18 -17.15 -27.17
N THR A 263 10.39 -16.87 -28.20
CA THR A 263 9.83 -15.54 -28.46
C THR A 263 8.62 -15.31 -27.58
N ILE A 264 8.65 -14.25 -26.77
CA ILE A 264 7.57 -13.81 -25.91
C ILE A 264 7.03 -12.50 -26.46
N ASN A 265 5.73 -12.45 -26.74
CA ASN A 265 5.02 -11.22 -27.08
C ASN A 265 4.74 -10.42 -25.80
N THR A 266 5.13 -9.15 -25.81
CA THR A 266 4.97 -8.25 -24.66
C THR A 266 4.08 -7.08 -25.03
N ARG A 267 3.53 -6.37 -24.01
CA ARG A 267 2.90 -5.06 -24.25
C ARG A 267 3.93 -4.06 -24.81
N LYS A 268 3.46 -2.90 -25.23
CA LYS A 268 4.32 -1.79 -25.67
C LYS A 268 5.42 -1.53 -24.63
N LEU A 269 6.65 -1.34 -25.09
CA LEU A 269 7.78 -1.03 -24.23
C LEU A 269 7.59 0.33 -23.56
N LYS A 270 8.05 0.45 -22.32
CA LYS A 270 8.19 1.75 -21.65
C LYS A 270 9.28 2.58 -22.32
N GLN A 271 9.21 3.90 -22.15
CA GLN A 271 10.17 4.82 -22.73
C GLN A 271 11.61 4.50 -22.29
N GLY A 272 12.55 4.50 -23.20
CA GLY A 272 13.98 4.24 -22.93
C GLY A 272 14.45 2.82 -23.23
N ILE A 273 13.57 1.85 -23.47
CA ILE A 273 13.94 0.48 -23.83
C ILE A 273 14.01 0.34 -25.35
N ARG A 274 15.10 -0.27 -25.88
CA ARG A 274 15.37 -0.39 -27.33
C ARG A 274 15.55 -1.84 -27.75
N THR A 275 15.40 -2.09 -29.05
CA THR A 275 15.74 -3.38 -29.67
C THR A 275 17.22 -3.73 -29.42
N GLY A 276 17.49 -4.98 -29.08
CA GLY A 276 18.83 -5.50 -28.74
C GLY A 276 19.22 -5.31 -27.27
N GLU A 277 18.44 -4.60 -26.45
CA GLU A 277 18.76 -4.40 -25.03
C GLU A 277 18.28 -5.60 -24.18
N GLU A 278 19.08 -5.94 -23.16
CA GLU A 278 18.69 -6.86 -22.10
C GLU A 278 17.64 -6.22 -21.21
N THR A 279 16.60 -6.98 -20.90
CA THR A 279 15.43 -6.51 -20.15
C THR A 279 14.96 -7.55 -19.15
N LEU A 280 14.10 -7.10 -18.25
CA LEU A 280 13.40 -7.91 -17.28
C LEU A 280 11.92 -7.97 -17.65
N LEU A 281 11.44 -9.15 -18.06
CA LEU A 281 10.03 -9.40 -18.33
C LEU A 281 9.34 -9.80 -17.04
N CYS A 282 8.21 -9.19 -16.76
CA CYS A 282 7.49 -9.34 -15.50
C CYS A 282 6.07 -9.80 -15.78
N ILE A 283 5.62 -10.86 -15.09
CA ILE A 283 4.29 -11.46 -15.26
C ILE A 283 3.75 -11.85 -13.89
N ARG A 284 2.54 -11.40 -13.56
CA ARG A 284 1.84 -11.79 -12.33
C ARG A 284 1.63 -13.30 -12.28
N VAL A 285 1.84 -13.92 -11.11
CA VAL A 285 1.71 -15.37 -10.95
C VAL A 285 0.30 -15.88 -11.23
N GLU A 286 -0.73 -15.11 -10.92
CA GLU A 286 -2.14 -15.42 -11.19
C GLU A 286 -2.57 -15.15 -12.64
N ARG A 287 -1.68 -14.56 -13.47
CA ARG A 287 -1.90 -14.37 -14.92
C ARG A 287 -1.31 -15.49 -15.75
N VAL A 288 -0.60 -16.43 -15.13
CA VAL A 288 -0.04 -17.60 -15.77
C VAL A 288 -1.05 -18.75 -15.66
N GLU A 289 -1.51 -19.27 -16.81
CA GLU A 289 -2.39 -20.43 -16.89
C GLU A 289 -1.54 -21.71 -17.10
N VAL A 290 -1.92 -22.79 -16.41
CA VAL A 290 -1.30 -24.13 -16.57
C VAL A 290 -2.14 -24.94 -17.57
N ASN A 291 -1.48 -25.53 -18.56
CA ASN A 291 -2.11 -26.29 -19.65
C ASN A 291 -3.31 -25.54 -20.27
N PRO A 292 -3.12 -24.29 -20.77
CA PRO A 292 -4.21 -23.52 -21.35
C PRO A 292 -4.76 -24.23 -22.61
N PRO A 293 -6.07 -24.07 -22.92
CA PRO A 293 -6.63 -24.56 -24.17
C PRO A 293 -5.94 -23.93 -25.39
N ASP A 294 -5.80 -24.70 -26.47
CA ASP A 294 -5.18 -24.27 -27.74
C ASP A 294 -5.80 -22.96 -28.26
N GLY A 295 -4.94 -22.04 -28.71
CA GLY A 295 -5.34 -20.78 -29.36
C GLY A 295 -5.94 -19.72 -28.42
N LYS A 296 -5.97 -19.96 -27.11
CA LYS A 296 -6.55 -18.99 -26.12
C LYS A 296 -5.57 -17.90 -25.71
N LEU A 297 -4.27 -18.19 -25.71
CA LEU A 297 -3.23 -17.29 -25.20
C LEU A 297 -2.17 -17.00 -26.26
N ASP A 298 -1.57 -15.81 -26.17
CA ASP A 298 -0.59 -15.33 -27.15
C ASP A 298 0.82 -15.90 -26.93
N ASN A 299 1.13 -16.23 -25.68
CA ASN A 299 2.41 -16.82 -25.30
C ASN A 299 2.14 -18.19 -24.68
N ILE A 300 2.78 -19.22 -25.21
CA ILE A 300 2.74 -20.58 -24.67
C ILE A 300 4.18 -21.10 -24.63
N ILE A 301 4.57 -21.63 -23.46
CA ILE A 301 5.92 -22.12 -23.20
C ILE A 301 5.81 -23.54 -22.65
N ALA A 302 6.57 -24.46 -23.22
CA ALA A 302 6.74 -25.81 -22.69
C ALA A 302 7.69 -25.77 -21.49
N CYS A 303 7.32 -26.42 -20.39
CA CYS A 303 8.09 -26.46 -19.15
C CYS A 303 7.88 -27.78 -18.40
N THR A 304 8.65 -28.02 -17.36
CA THR A 304 8.48 -29.15 -16.45
C THR A 304 7.92 -28.68 -15.14
N LEU A 305 6.88 -29.32 -14.65
CA LEU A 305 6.27 -29.05 -13.35
C LEU A 305 7.22 -29.51 -12.24
N LYS A 306 7.86 -28.56 -11.54
CA LYS A 306 8.89 -28.83 -10.54
C LYS A 306 8.32 -29.03 -9.15
N ARG A 307 7.30 -28.22 -8.78
CA ARG A 307 6.74 -28.22 -7.45
C ARG A 307 5.25 -27.84 -7.46
N ILE A 308 4.48 -28.48 -6.58
CA ILE A 308 3.06 -28.18 -6.35
C ILE A 308 2.85 -27.92 -4.88
N VAL A 309 2.26 -26.77 -4.53
CA VAL A 309 1.94 -26.40 -3.14
C VAL A 309 0.46 -26.06 -3.04
N PHE A 310 -0.28 -26.81 -2.23
CA PHE A 310 -1.66 -26.49 -1.91
C PHE A 310 -1.72 -25.41 -0.81
N ARG A 311 -2.44 -24.31 -1.05
CA ARG A 311 -2.56 -23.17 -0.15
C ARG A 311 -3.98 -22.96 0.40
N GLY A 312 -4.81 -23.99 0.31
CA GLY A 312 -6.20 -23.96 0.75
C GLY A 312 -7.17 -23.60 -0.38
N THR A 313 -7.20 -22.37 -0.84
CA THR A 313 -8.08 -21.90 -1.92
C THR A 313 -7.50 -22.12 -3.31
N ASP A 314 -6.21 -22.32 -3.42
CA ASP A 314 -5.46 -22.42 -4.66
C ASP A 314 -4.25 -23.37 -4.56
N TYR A 315 -3.70 -23.71 -5.73
CA TYR A 315 -2.42 -24.39 -5.89
C TYR A 315 -1.41 -23.42 -6.48
N GLU A 316 -0.23 -23.34 -5.87
CA GLU A 316 0.93 -22.72 -6.51
C GLU A 316 1.75 -23.79 -7.20
N ALA A 317 1.90 -23.65 -8.52
CA ALA A 317 2.74 -24.50 -9.34
C ALA A 317 4.03 -23.75 -9.69
N THR A 318 5.19 -24.36 -9.42
CA THR A 318 6.49 -23.89 -9.90
C THR A 318 6.90 -24.73 -11.09
N CYS A 319 7.13 -24.09 -12.22
CA CYS A 319 7.49 -24.71 -13.49
C CYS A 319 8.91 -24.33 -13.86
N GLN A 320 9.73 -25.32 -14.21
CA GLN A 320 11.08 -25.12 -14.71
C GLN A 320 11.05 -24.89 -16.23
N PHE A 321 11.55 -23.76 -16.64
CA PHE A 321 11.71 -23.32 -18.01
C PHE A 321 13.18 -22.95 -18.23
N ASP A 322 13.94 -23.85 -18.87
CA ASP A 322 15.39 -23.78 -18.93
C ASP A 322 16.02 -23.49 -17.56
N ASP A 323 16.84 -22.43 -17.46
CA ASP A 323 17.47 -22.02 -16.22
C ASP A 323 16.57 -21.12 -15.32
N SER A 324 15.32 -20.86 -15.75
CA SER A 324 14.37 -19.97 -15.05
C SER A 324 13.22 -20.77 -14.45
N GLU A 325 12.67 -20.25 -13.35
CA GLU A 325 11.44 -20.74 -12.74
C GLU A 325 10.29 -19.78 -13.00
N ILE A 326 9.13 -20.30 -13.37
CA ILE A 326 7.89 -19.55 -13.51
C ILE A 326 6.87 -20.15 -12.56
N ARG A 327 6.26 -19.29 -11.73
CA ARG A 327 5.19 -19.67 -10.83
C ARG A 327 3.83 -19.35 -11.43
N ALA A 328 2.87 -20.22 -11.20
CA ALA A 328 1.47 -20.02 -11.54
C ALA A 328 0.58 -20.29 -10.33
N VAL A 329 -0.46 -19.50 -10.13
CA VAL A 329 -1.46 -19.71 -9.08
C VAL A 329 -2.78 -20.08 -9.74
N VAL A 330 -3.26 -21.29 -9.44
CA VAL A 330 -4.47 -21.87 -10.03
C VAL A 330 -5.48 -22.16 -8.93
N SER A 331 -6.72 -21.71 -9.08
CA SER A 331 -7.80 -22.01 -8.12
C SER A 331 -7.90 -23.53 -7.87
N ALA A 332 -8.10 -23.94 -6.62
CA ALA A 332 -8.27 -25.34 -6.24
C ALA A 332 -9.39 -26.04 -7.01
N THR A 333 -10.43 -25.30 -7.42
CA THR A 333 -11.53 -25.82 -8.22
C THR A 333 -11.21 -26.02 -9.71
N ALA A 334 -10.15 -25.35 -10.21
CA ALA A 334 -9.70 -25.45 -11.59
C ALA A 334 -8.44 -26.32 -11.74
N TRP A 335 -7.85 -26.74 -10.62
CA TRP A 335 -6.63 -27.54 -10.62
C TRP A 335 -6.87 -28.95 -11.18
N ASP A 336 -6.00 -29.41 -12.10
CA ASP A 336 -6.02 -30.80 -12.57
C ASP A 336 -5.23 -31.69 -11.59
N HIS A 337 -5.95 -32.42 -10.75
CA HIS A 337 -5.37 -33.34 -9.75
C HIS A 337 -4.59 -34.54 -10.33
N ARG A 338 -4.58 -34.72 -11.64
CA ARG A 338 -3.76 -35.77 -12.31
C ARG A 338 -2.32 -35.34 -12.49
N LEU A 339 -2.04 -34.02 -12.45
CA LEU A 339 -0.71 -33.47 -12.59
C LEU A 339 0.18 -33.85 -11.41
N LYS A 340 1.42 -34.21 -11.72
CA LYS A 340 2.47 -34.58 -10.76
C LYS A 340 3.75 -33.80 -11.02
N GLU A 341 4.55 -33.65 -10.02
CA GLU A 341 5.91 -33.13 -10.16
C GLU A 341 6.71 -34.02 -11.10
N GLY A 342 7.40 -33.41 -12.04
CA GLY A 342 8.10 -34.05 -13.12
C GLY A 342 7.33 -34.10 -14.47
N ASP A 343 6.03 -33.79 -14.47
CA ASP A 343 5.25 -33.81 -15.71
C ASP A 343 5.69 -32.68 -16.67
N ALA A 344 5.73 -32.99 -17.95
CA ALA A 344 5.86 -32.02 -19.02
C ALA A 344 4.51 -31.32 -19.23
N ILE A 345 4.48 -30.02 -19.10
CA ILE A 345 3.29 -29.20 -19.21
C ILE A 345 3.52 -27.97 -20.07
N HIS A 346 2.46 -27.25 -20.38
CA HIS A 346 2.55 -25.93 -20.98
C HIS A 346 2.05 -24.87 -19.99
N ILE A 347 2.71 -23.74 -19.98
CA ILE A 347 2.21 -22.53 -19.33
C ILE A 347 1.88 -21.50 -20.38
N GLY A 348 0.88 -20.65 -20.10
CA GLY A 348 0.52 -19.61 -21.05
C GLY A 348 0.09 -18.33 -20.37
N PHE A 349 0.25 -17.21 -21.08
CA PHE A 349 -0.13 -15.87 -20.62
C PHE A 349 -0.36 -14.92 -21.80
N LYS A 350 -1.09 -13.83 -21.56
CA LYS A 350 -1.45 -12.87 -22.62
C LYS A 350 -0.36 -11.82 -22.79
N THR A 351 -0.19 -11.35 -24.02
CA THR A 351 0.70 -10.22 -24.38
C THR A 351 0.53 -9.01 -23.47
N LYS A 352 -0.71 -8.66 -23.16
CA LYS A 352 -1.03 -7.49 -22.30
C LYS A 352 -0.57 -7.63 -20.85
N ASP A 353 -0.34 -8.86 -20.38
CA ASP A 353 0.04 -9.15 -18.99
C ASP A 353 1.56 -9.17 -18.78
N VAL A 354 2.35 -9.06 -19.88
CA VAL A 354 3.81 -9.00 -19.83
C VAL A 354 4.27 -7.54 -19.78
N ILE A 355 4.86 -7.15 -18.65
CA ILE A 355 5.47 -5.83 -18.45
C ILE A 355 6.98 -5.97 -18.64
N VAL A 356 7.60 -4.95 -19.23
CA VAL A 356 9.05 -4.97 -19.49
C VAL A 356 9.71 -3.80 -18.76
N PHE A 357 10.77 -4.10 -18.02
CA PHE A 357 11.63 -3.12 -17.36
C PHE A 357 13.07 -3.22 -17.86
N PRO A 358 13.88 -2.15 -17.73
CA PRO A 358 15.32 -2.21 -17.97
C PRO A 358 15.99 -3.27 -17.07
N LYS A 359 16.95 -4.02 -17.61
CA LYS A 359 17.71 -5.01 -16.81
C LYS A 359 18.40 -4.39 -15.59
N SER A 360 18.78 -3.11 -15.67
CA SER A 360 19.39 -2.38 -14.56
C SER A 360 18.53 -2.30 -13.30
N GLU A 361 17.21 -2.46 -13.43
CA GLU A 361 16.27 -2.47 -12.29
C GLU A 361 16.18 -3.82 -11.57
N GLU A 362 16.81 -4.89 -12.08
CA GLU A 362 16.80 -6.20 -11.43
C GLU A 362 17.34 -6.18 -9.99
N LYS A 363 18.31 -5.31 -9.72
CA LYS A 363 18.87 -5.11 -8.37
C LYS A 363 17.84 -4.59 -7.37
N ASP A 364 16.80 -3.92 -7.85
CA ASP A 364 15.74 -3.31 -7.02
C ASP A 364 14.57 -4.27 -6.77
N VAL A 365 14.54 -5.42 -7.45
CA VAL A 365 13.52 -6.45 -7.29
C VAL A 365 13.64 -7.07 -5.91
N ILE A 366 12.52 -7.10 -5.17
CA ILE A 366 12.44 -7.82 -3.91
C ILE A 366 12.31 -9.31 -4.23
N LYS A 367 13.40 -10.05 -4.04
CA LYS A 367 13.38 -11.52 -4.12
C LYS A 367 12.94 -12.06 -2.75
N TYR A 368 11.73 -12.54 -2.67
CA TYR A 368 11.31 -13.36 -1.53
C TYR A 368 12.00 -14.72 -1.67
N SER A 369 13.25 -14.83 -1.20
CA SER A 369 13.90 -16.14 -1.11
C SER A 369 13.18 -16.96 -0.04
N VAL A 370 12.77 -18.17 -0.39
CA VAL A 370 12.15 -19.18 0.49
C VAL A 370 13.10 -19.63 1.62
N GLU A 371 14.32 -19.09 1.70
CA GLU A 371 15.36 -19.43 2.67
C GLU A 371 15.33 -18.60 3.95
N ALA A 372 14.34 -17.72 4.14
CA ALA A 372 14.24 -16.85 5.31
C ALA A 372 12.95 -17.12 6.10
N VAL A 373 12.71 -18.38 6.51
CA VAL A 373 11.76 -18.77 7.58
C VAL A 373 12.44 -19.79 8.48
#